data_52811b51ecae4430f3747c728c2fb255
#
_entry.id   52811b51ecae4430f3747c728c2fb255
#
_cell.length_a   1.000
_cell.length_b   1.000
_cell.length_c   1.000
_cell.angle_alpha   90.00
_cell.angle_beta   90.00
_cell.angle_gamma   90.00
#
_symmetry.space_group_name_H-M   'P 1'
#
loop_
_entity.id
_entity.type
_entity.pdbx_description
1 polymer ?
#
loop_
_entity_poly.entity_id
_entity_poly.type
_entity_poly.pdbx_seq_one_letter_code
_entity_poly.pdbx_strand_id
1 'polypeptide(L)'
;FVMEFDATEIANLIKTKQLSPKEAVMTAFSEIKTKNGQLNAVVSLREEKALEEAKRCVDLARPFAGVPILLKSLGQYLEGEPATDGSKLFKDAKATQTDNFVKALQQAGFIIIGQSNAPEFGFTNVTDSKLYGPARNPWNPEFYSGGSSGGAASAVASKMVPLAAASDGGGSIRIPASFTGLIGLKPTRGRTPVGPSSWRGWQGASVSFAITRSIRDTASLLAAVQTVQPPAPFQTPLLSFNLEDQLPKNRKVAFSLNSPVQTKVSEAAKQAVLSAVNFLEEQGFEIEETEPKLDGTQLIKDYYLVNDVESAVMFSNIENALERKLKIDDMELISWCICQAGMDVKATDYSRMLANWDQAAFVMDAFLEKYSFFLTPTTAQTAPEVSHQFINESMRAKMRRISELSSRERTDLVYEFFMPSLAATPFTQQANLMGNPAISLPVHVASNGLPLGVQFVAKKGREDLLLKMGKLFEQNGKFRII
;
A
#
# COMPACT_ATOMS: atom_id res chain seq x y z
N PHE A 1 -22.56 -9.41 -10.73
CA PHE A 1 -23.52 -9.17 -9.63
C PHE A 1 -22.91 -9.51 -8.26
N VAL A 2 -22.37 -10.74 -8.09
CA VAL A 2 -21.76 -11.16 -6.83
C VAL A 2 -20.62 -10.25 -6.38
N MET A 3 -19.79 -9.77 -7.30
CA MET A 3 -18.66 -8.88 -7.00
C MET A 3 -19.08 -7.43 -6.65
N GLU A 4 -20.37 -7.12 -6.70
CA GLU A 4 -20.90 -5.86 -6.13
C GLU A 4 -20.86 -5.90 -4.59
N PHE A 5 -20.91 -7.08 -3.98
CA PHE A 5 -20.83 -7.25 -2.54
C PHE A 5 -19.39 -7.13 -2.03
N ASP A 6 -19.24 -6.71 -0.79
CA ASP A 6 -17.95 -6.79 -0.12
C ASP A 6 -17.61 -8.23 0.29
N ALA A 7 -16.40 -8.46 0.74
CA ALA A 7 -15.93 -9.81 1.09
C ALA A 7 -16.72 -10.42 2.25
N THR A 8 -17.14 -9.60 3.21
CA THR A 8 -17.97 -10.05 4.34
C THR A 8 -19.30 -10.62 3.87
N GLU A 9 -19.97 -9.92 2.94
CA GLU A 9 -21.26 -10.41 2.41
C GLU A 9 -21.06 -11.67 1.55
N ILE A 10 -20.03 -11.71 0.72
CA ILE A 10 -19.73 -12.92 -0.07
C ILE A 10 -19.48 -14.12 0.85
N ALA A 11 -18.68 -13.92 1.91
CA ALA A 11 -18.44 -14.97 2.90
C ALA A 11 -19.74 -15.43 3.58
N ASN A 12 -20.63 -14.50 3.89
CA ASN A 12 -21.95 -14.82 4.49
C ASN A 12 -22.83 -15.62 3.53
N LEU A 13 -22.90 -15.23 2.25
CA LEU A 13 -23.64 -15.99 1.23
C LEU A 13 -23.11 -17.41 1.06
N ILE A 14 -21.79 -17.58 1.16
CA ILE A 14 -21.16 -18.90 1.10
C ILE A 14 -21.49 -19.71 2.35
N LYS A 15 -21.37 -19.12 3.53
CA LYS A 15 -21.67 -19.75 4.81
C LYS A 15 -23.12 -20.23 4.90
N THR A 16 -24.06 -19.46 4.37
CA THR A 16 -25.49 -19.78 4.33
C THR A 16 -25.88 -20.63 3.12
N LYS A 17 -24.90 -21.06 2.30
CA LYS A 17 -25.08 -21.89 1.10
C LYS A 17 -25.95 -21.28 0.03
N GLN A 18 -26.07 -19.96 -0.02
CA GLN A 18 -26.70 -19.22 -1.10
C GLN A 18 -25.76 -19.05 -2.29
N LEU A 19 -24.47 -19.23 -2.07
CA LEU A 19 -23.41 -19.15 -3.06
C LEU A 19 -22.36 -20.22 -2.73
N SER A 20 -21.81 -20.90 -3.75
CA SER A 20 -20.71 -21.82 -3.53
C SER A 20 -19.36 -21.10 -3.69
N PRO A 21 -18.28 -21.62 -3.06
CA PRO A 21 -16.93 -21.10 -3.31
C PRO A 21 -16.58 -21.11 -4.80
N LYS A 22 -16.94 -22.18 -5.51
CA LYS A 22 -16.73 -22.30 -6.96
C LYS A 22 -17.42 -21.17 -7.74
N GLU A 23 -18.67 -20.87 -7.43
CA GLU A 23 -19.43 -19.79 -8.09
C GLU A 23 -18.77 -18.43 -7.84
N ALA A 24 -18.32 -18.17 -6.61
CA ALA A 24 -17.64 -16.93 -6.27
C ALA A 24 -16.34 -16.76 -7.06
N VAL A 25 -15.53 -17.81 -7.13
CA VAL A 25 -14.26 -17.81 -7.87
C VAL A 25 -14.50 -17.65 -9.37
N MET A 26 -15.47 -18.37 -9.93
CA MET A 26 -15.82 -18.26 -11.35
C MET A 26 -16.33 -16.86 -11.71
N THR A 27 -17.10 -16.23 -10.83
CA THR A 27 -17.57 -14.85 -11.02
C THR A 27 -16.39 -13.88 -11.07
N ALA A 28 -15.40 -14.03 -10.18
CA ALA A 28 -14.19 -13.21 -10.21
C ALA A 28 -13.43 -13.38 -11.53
N PHE A 29 -13.23 -14.59 -12.00
CA PHE A 29 -12.59 -14.83 -13.29
C PHE A 29 -13.36 -14.22 -14.46
N SER A 30 -14.68 -14.30 -14.44
CA SER A 30 -15.53 -13.68 -15.47
C SER A 30 -15.37 -12.15 -15.49
N GLU A 31 -15.37 -11.52 -14.32
CA GLU A 31 -15.18 -10.07 -14.21
C GLU A 31 -13.79 -9.65 -14.70
N ILE A 32 -12.77 -10.42 -14.35
CA ILE A 32 -11.39 -10.18 -14.81
C ILE A 32 -11.33 -10.28 -16.34
N LYS A 33 -11.91 -11.33 -16.91
CA LYS A 33 -11.92 -11.53 -18.37
C LYS A 33 -12.56 -10.35 -19.09
N THR A 34 -13.62 -9.79 -18.53
CA THR A 34 -14.37 -8.68 -19.15
C THR A 34 -13.61 -7.35 -19.03
N LYS A 35 -12.96 -7.09 -17.90
CA LYS A 35 -12.46 -5.74 -17.55
C LYS A 35 -10.93 -5.58 -17.68
N ASN A 36 -10.19 -6.66 -17.57
CA ASN A 36 -8.74 -6.57 -17.45
C ASN A 36 -8.02 -6.10 -18.71
N GLY A 37 -8.60 -6.33 -19.89
CA GLY A 37 -8.02 -5.85 -21.15
C GLY A 37 -7.83 -4.34 -21.19
N GLN A 38 -8.75 -3.59 -20.60
CA GLN A 38 -8.66 -2.14 -20.49
C GLN A 38 -7.83 -1.68 -19.29
N LEU A 39 -7.96 -2.36 -18.14
CA LEU A 39 -7.42 -1.87 -16.87
C LEU A 39 -6.02 -2.38 -16.55
N ASN A 40 -5.66 -3.55 -17.09
CA ASN A 40 -4.36 -4.17 -16.83
C ASN A 40 -4.06 -4.30 -15.32
N ALA A 41 -5.08 -4.67 -14.56
CA ALA A 41 -5.01 -4.81 -13.11
C ALA A 41 -4.42 -6.15 -12.68
N VAL A 42 -4.67 -7.22 -13.44
CA VAL A 42 -4.30 -8.59 -13.12
C VAL A 42 -3.26 -9.10 -14.12
N VAL A 43 -2.16 -9.63 -13.64
CA VAL A 43 -1.01 -10.02 -14.47
C VAL A 43 -0.73 -11.53 -14.46
N SER A 44 -1.38 -12.27 -13.58
CA SER A 44 -1.24 -13.72 -13.47
C SER A 44 -2.51 -14.32 -12.89
N LEU A 45 -2.92 -15.47 -13.42
CA LEU A 45 -4.06 -16.24 -12.93
C LEU A 45 -3.63 -17.68 -12.65
N ARG A 46 -4.28 -18.32 -11.65
CA ARG A 46 -4.08 -19.73 -11.31
C ARG A 46 -5.42 -20.49 -11.33
N GLU A 47 -6.11 -20.40 -12.45
CA GLU A 47 -7.52 -20.76 -12.59
C GLU A 47 -7.82 -22.20 -12.18
N GLU A 48 -7.07 -23.19 -12.70
CA GLU A 48 -7.29 -24.60 -12.37
C GLU A 48 -7.10 -24.88 -10.88
N LYS A 49 -6.02 -24.38 -10.30
CA LYS A 49 -5.70 -24.55 -8.88
C LYS A 49 -6.75 -23.88 -7.99
N ALA A 50 -7.18 -22.69 -8.35
CA ALA A 50 -8.21 -21.95 -7.61
C ALA A 50 -9.55 -22.69 -7.61
N LEU A 51 -9.95 -23.25 -8.74
CA LEU A 51 -11.18 -24.04 -8.86
C LEU A 51 -11.09 -25.34 -8.03
N GLU A 52 -9.95 -26.01 -8.02
CA GLU A 52 -9.74 -27.20 -7.17
C GLU A 52 -9.79 -26.84 -5.69
N GLU A 53 -9.17 -25.76 -5.28
CA GLU A 53 -9.24 -25.25 -3.89
C GLU A 53 -10.66 -24.87 -3.51
N ALA A 54 -11.43 -24.27 -4.41
CA ALA A 54 -12.82 -23.93 -4.20
C ALA A 54 -13.67 -25.18 -3.93
N LYS A 55 -13.45 -26.25 -4.68
CA LYS A 55 -14.15 -27.54 -4.46
C LYS A 55 -13.82 -28.16 -3.10
N ARG A 56 -12.59 -27.95 -2.59
CA ARG A 56 -12.13 -28.47 -1.30
C ARG A 56 -12.46 -27.57 -0.14
N CYS A 57 -13.03 -26.39 -0.38
CA CYS A 57 -13.39 -25.44 0.65
C CYS A 57 -14.67 -25.89 1.36
N VAL A 58 -14.51 -26.67 2.43
CA VAL A 58 -15.61 -27.26 3.19
C VAL A 58 -15.76 -26.67 4.59
N ASP A 59 -14.69 -26.11 5.17
CA ASP A 59 -14.73 -25.41 6.45
C ASP A 59 -15.22 -23.97 6.23
N LEU A 60 -16.53 -23.81 6.28
CA LEU A 60 -17.19 -22.52 6.04
C LEU A 60 -17.24 -21.64 7.30
N ALA A 61 -16.70 -22.10 8.43
CA ALA A 61 -16.65 -21.32 9.67
C ALA A 61 -15.55 -20.25 9.64
N ARG A 62 -14.56 -20.37 8.74
CA ARG A 62 -13.47 -19.39 8.60
C ARG A 62 -14.01 -18.04 8.10
N PRO A 63 -13.42 -16.91 8.53
CA PRO A 63 -13.98 -15.58 8.26
C PRO A 63 -14.25 -15.27 6.79
N PHE A 64 -13.39 -15.76 5.88
CA PHE A 64 -13.47 -15.49 4.45
C PHE A 64 -13.49 -16.78 3.62
N ALA A 65 -14.11 -17.84 4.14
CA ALA A 65 -14.17 -19.13 3.47
C ALA A 65 -14.74 -19.03 2.05
N GLY A 66 -13.93 -19.37 1.05
CA GLY A 66 -14.33 -19.39 -0.35
C GLY A 66 -14.29 -18.04 -1.07
N VAL A 67 -13.90 -16.95 -0.40
CA VAL A 67 -13.82 -15.62 -1.00
C VAL A 67 -12.57 -15.51 -1.89
N PRO A 68 -12.72 -15.09 -3.16
CA PRO A 68 -11.56 -14.90 -4.02
C PRO A 68 -10.75 -13.66 -3.64
N ILE A 69 -9.42 -13.79 -3.71
CA ILE A 69 -8.48 -12.69 -3.47
C ILE A 69 -7.33 -12.75 -4.47
N LEU A 70 -6.78 -11.58 -4.82
CA LEU A 70 -5.55 -11.45 -5.58
C LEU A 70 -4.39 -11.16 -4.62
N LEU A 71 -3.22 -11.77 -4.88
CA LEU A 71 -1.97 -11.35 -4.27
C LEU A 71 -1.35 -10.22 -5.09
N LYS A 72 -0.50 -9.43 -4.48
CA LYS A 72 0.34 -8.47 -5.19
C LYS A 72 1.49 -9.23 -5.87
N SER A 73 1.85 -8.84 -7.09
CA SER A 73 2.98 -9.46 -7.80
C SER A 73 4.35 -9.03 -7.27
N LEU A 74 4.42 -8.59 -6.03
CA LEU A 74 5.61 -8.13 -5.34
C LEU A 74 5.59 -8.59 -3.89
N GLY A 75 6.56 -9.40 -3.48
CA GLY A 75 6.81 -9.72 -2.07
C GLY A 75 5.72 -10.49 -1.33
N GLN A 76 4.78 -11.07 -2.03
CA GLN A 76 3.70 -11.91 -1.46
C GLN A 76 3.72 -13.25 -2.17
N TYR A 77 4.70 -14.09 -1.84
CA TYR A 77 5.00 -15.31 -2.59
C TYR A 77 4.10 -16.47 -2.18
N LEU A 78 3.61 -17.17 -3.20
CA LEU A 78 2.91 -18.44 -3.08
C LEU A 78 3.70 -19.49 -3.86
N GLU A 79 4.12 -20.55 -3.19
CA GLU A 79 4.95 -21.61 -3.79
C GLU A 79 4.39 -22.10 -5.13
N GLY A 80 5.24 -22.14 -6.14
CA GLY A 80 4.91 -22.59 -7.49
C GLY A 80 4.31 -21.52 -8.39
N GLU A 81 3.94 -20.36 -7.86
CA GLU A 81 3.37 -19.25 -8.63
C GLU A 81 4.46 -18.25 -9.07
N PRO A 82 4.19 -17.40 -10.07
CA PRO A 82 5.16 -16.40 -10.51
C PRO A 82 5.70 -15.54 -9.38
N ALA A 83 7.01 -15.25 -9.43
CA ALA A 83 7.73 -14.43 -8.45
C ALA A 83 8.54 -13.38 -9.21
N THR A 84 7.85 -12.51 -9.97
CA THR A 84 8.49 -11.57 -10.89
C THR A 84 8.91 -10.26 -10.23
N ASP A 85 8.28 -9.86 -9.14
CA ASP A 85 8.46 -8.55 -8.49
C ASP A 85 8.35 -7.38 -9.49
N GLY A 86 7.56 -7.56 -10.56
CA GLY A 86 7.36 -6.57 -11.61
C GLY A 86 8.59 -6.35 -12.50
N SER A 87 9.61 -7.21 -12.42
CA SER A 87 10.87 -7.05 -13.15
C SER A 87 11.08 -8.07 -14.26
N LYS A 88 11.55 -7.61 -15.40
CA LYS A 88 11.97 -8.49 -16.51
C LYS A 88 13.07 -9.47 -16.11
N LEU A 89 13.89 -9.12 -15.12
CA LEU A 89 14.93 -10.02 -14.57
C LEU A 89 14.32 -11.34 -14.08
N PHE A 90 13.10 -11.30 -13.57
CA PHE A 90 12.43 -12.41 -12.93
C PHE A 90 11.18 -12.87 -13.70
N LYS A 91 11.07 -12.54 -14.99
CA LYS A 91 9.88 -12.86 -15.79
C LYS A 91 9.46 -14.32 -15.77
N ASP A 92 10.41 -15.23 -15.61
CA ASP A 92 10.18 -16.68 -15.59
C ASP A 92 10.37 -17.29 -14.19
N ALA A 93 10.64 -16.48 -13.18
CA ALA A 93 10.87 -16.96 -11.82
C ALA A 93 9.58 -17.41 -11.16
N LYS A 94 9.69 -18.49 -10.37
CA LYS A 94 8.59 -19.01 -9.55
C LYS A 94 9.01 -19.05 -8.09
N ALA A 95 8.06 -18.80 -7.20
CA ALA A 95 8.29 -18.88 -5.77
C ALA A 95 8.59 -20.31 -5.35
N THR A 96 9.59 -20.48 -4.48
CA THR A 96 10.00 -21.78 -3.94
C THR A 96 9.43 -22.05 -2.55
N GLN A 97 8.78 -21.03 -1.96
CA GLN A 97 8.15 -21.13 -0.65
C GLN A 97 6.97 -20.16 -0.58
N THR A 98 6.10 -20.36 0.40
CA THR A 98 4.94 -19.48 0.66
C THR A 98 5.22 -18.58 1.85
N ASP A 99 5.03 -17.27 1.67
CA ASP A 99 5.19 -16.30 2.74
C ASP A 99 4.11 -16.44 3.83
N ASN A 100 4.48 -16.09 5.05
CA ASN A 100 3.59 -16.20 6.21
C ASN A 100 2.32 -15.35 6.06
N PHE A 101 2.42 -14.18 5.44
CA PHE A 101 1.24 -13.36 5.15
C PHE A 101 0.25 -14.09 4.22
N VAL A 102 0.76 -14.74 3.19
CA VAL A 102 -0.06 -15.52 2.24
C VAL A 102 -0.70 -16.72 2.96
N LYS A 103 0.06 -17.42 3.82
CA LYS A 103 -0.49 -18.49 4.65
C LYS A 103 -1.63 -18.02 5.54
N ALA A 104 -1.50 -16.82 6.12
CA ALA A 104 -2.56 -16.23 6.95
C ALA A 104 -3.83 -15.96 6.14
N LEU A 105 -3.71 -15.51 4.89
CA LEU A 105 -4.86 -15.36 3.99
C LEU A 105 -5.54 -16.70 3.70
N GLN A 106 -4.75 -17.74 3.42
CA GLN A 106 -5.27 -19.09 3.20
C GLN A 106 -5.98 -19.63 4.42
N GLN A 107 -5.40 -19.43 5.60
CA GLN A 107 -5.99 -19.85 6.89
C GLN A 107 -7.30 -19.10 7.19
N ALA A 108 -7.43 -17.85 6.74
CA ALA A 108 -8.67 -17.09 6.86
C ALA A 108 -9.78 -17.58 5.91
N GLY A 109 -9.44 -18.47 4.97
CA GLY A 109 -10.39 -19.12 4.06
C GLY A 109 -10.37 -18.60 2.63
N PHE A 110 -9.57 -17.60 2.32
CA PHE A 110 -9.50 -17.06 0.96
C PHE A 110 -9.03 -18.09 -0.07
N ILE A 111 -9.57 -17.96 -1.27
CA ILE A 111 -9.06 -18.65 -2.46
C ILE A 111 -8.21 -17.66 -3.24
N ILE A 112 -6.93 -17.94 -3.36
CA ILE A 112 -6.01 -17.09 -4.13
C ILE A 112 -6.19 -17.40 -5.61
N ILE A 113 -6.60 -16.41 -6.41
CA ILE A 113 -6.95 -16.61 -7.81
C ILE A 113 -5.89 -16.12 -8.78
N GLY A 114 -4.92 -15.37 -8.33
CA GLY A 114 -3.87 -14.81 -9.16
C GLY A 114 -3.15 -13.66 -8.50
N GLN A 115 -2.51 -12.82 -9.33
CA GLN A 115 -1.68 -11.71 -8.88
C GLN A 115 -2.05 -10.40 -9.58
N SER A 116 -2.03 -9.31 -8.82
CA SER A 116 -2.28 -7.96 -9.31
C SER A 116 -0.97 -7.28 -9.75
N ASN A 117 -1.11 -6.31 -10.65
CA ASN A 117 -0.02 -5.55 -11.24
C ASN A 117 0.70 -4.66 -10.20
N ALA A 118 2.02 -4.64 -10.29
CA ALA A 118 2.90 -3.80 -9.49
C ALA A 118 4.05 -3.29 -10.35
N PRO A 119 4.63 -2.11 -10.07
CA PRO A 119 5.81 -1.62 -10.78
C PRO A 119 7.05 -2.41 -10.35
N GLU A 120 8.13 -2.27 -11.12
CA GLU A 120 9.38 -2.98 -10.82
C GLU A 120 9.85 -2.69 -9.40
N PHE A 121 9.98 -3.74 -8.60
CA PHE A 121 10.40 -3.72 -7.20
C PHE A 121 9.59 -2.78 -6.29
N GLY A 122 8.46 -2.28 -6.76
CA GLY A 122 7.59 -1.40 -5.98
C GLY A 122 8.11 0.01 -5.74
N PHE A 123 9.05 0.49 -6.53
CA PHE A 123 9.74 1.75 -6.28
C PHE A 123 8.94 3.01 -6.59
N THR A 124 7.86 2.91 -7.35
CA THR A 124 7.13 4.09 -7.82
C THR A 124 5.71 4.18 -7.24
N ASN A 125 5.19 5.40 -7.20
CA ASN A 125 3.83 5.69 -6.76
C ASN A 125 2.78 5.57 -7.87
N VAL A 126 3.19 5.09 -9.03
CA VAL A 126 2.33 4.66 -10.14
C VAL A 126 2.76 3.26 -10.56
N THR A 127 1.85 2.49 -11.14
CA THR A 127 2.11 1.12 -11.57
C THR A 127 2.24 1.08 -13.08
N ASP A 128 3.47 0.96 -13.55
CA ASP A 128 3.78 0.96 -14.99
C ASP A 128 5.18 0.38 -15.22
N SER A 129 5.29 -0.94 -15.18
CA SER A 129 6.56 -1.61 -15.45
C SER A 129 6.73 -1.92 -16.93
N LYS A 130 7.99 -2.05 -17.36
CA LYS A 130 8.30 -2.56 -18.70
C LYS A 130 7.79 -3.98 -18.91
N LEU A 131 7.71 -4.76 -17.82
CA LEU A 131 7.21 -6.13 -17.89
C LEU A 131 5.71 -6.21 -18.15
N TYR A 132 4.92 -5.38 -17.45
CA TYR A 132 3.47 -5.50 -17.42
C TYR A 132 2.72 -4.34 -18.05
N GLY A 133 3.32 -3.15 -18.09
CA GLY A 133 2.64 -1.93 -18.53
C GLY A 133 1.76 -1.31 -17.44
N PRO A 134 1.03 -0.22 -17.80
CA PRO A 134 0.30 0.57 -16.82
C PRO A 134 -0.94 -0.14 -16.27
N ALA A 135 -1.14 -0.02 -14.96
CA ALA A 135 -2.42 -0.32 -14.31
C ALA A 135 -3.27 0.96 -14.33
N ARG A 136 -4.47 0.85 -14.86
CA ARG A 136 -5.34 1.99 -15.14
C ARG A 136 -6.45 2.14 -14.12
N ASN A 137 -6.89 3.39 -13.96
CA ASN A 137 -7.89 3.77 -12.98
C ASN A 137 -9.30 3.48 -13.48
N PRO A 138 -10.11 2.69 -12.75
CA PRO A 138 -11.48 2.41 -13.18
C PRO A 138 -12.39 3.63 -13.25
N TRP A 139 -12.06 4.72 -12.50
CA TRP A 139 -12.81 5.98 -12.61
C TRP A 139 -12.59 6.65 -13.95
N ASN A 140 -11.40 6.56 -14.50
CA ASN A 140 -11.04 7.02 -15.84
C ASN A 140 -9.76 6.30 -16.29
N PRO A 141 -9.83 5.39 -17.28
CA PRO A 141 -8.67 4.59 -17.70
C PRO A 141 -7.52 5.37 -18.37
N GLU A 142 -7.68 6.66 -18.62
CA GLU A 142 -6.59 7.51 -19.08
C GLU A 142 -5.63 7.90 -17.94
N PHE A 143 -6.04 7.60 -16.70
CA PHE A 143 -5.27 7.93 -15.49
C PHE A 143 -4.73 6.65 -14.83
N TYR A 144 -3.65 6.79 -14.06
CA TYR A 144 -3.09 5.71 -13.27
C TYR A 144 -3.99 5.35 -12.08
N SER A 145 -3.93 4.13 -11.64
CA SER A 145 -4.56 3.66 -10.39
C SER A 145 -3.68 3.89 -9.15
N GLY A 146 -2.47 4.42 -9.36
CA GLY A 146 -1.50 4.62 -8.30
C GLY A 146 -0.50 3.48 -8.17
N GLY A 147 0.29 3.51 -7.13
CA GLY A 147 1.33 2.51 -6.87
C GLY A 147 1.85 2.54 -5.43
N SER A 148 2.50 1.45 -5.09
CA SER A 148 2.89 0.32 -5.94
C SER A 148 1.81 -0.77 -6.02
N SER A 149 0.72 -0.72 -5.23
CA SER A 149 -0.40 -1.66 -5.30
C SER A 149 -1.50 -1.18 -6.27
N GLY A 150 -1.09 -0.67 -7.45
CA GLY A 150 -2.03 -0.11 -8.44
C GLY A 150 -2.93 -1.16 -9.07
N GLY A 151 -2.42 -2.36 -9.32
CA GLY A 151 -3.22 -3.46 -9.82
C GLY A 151 -4.28 -3.90 -8.83
N ALA A 152 -3.92 -3.98 -7.55
CA ALA A 152 -4.86 -4.31 -6.47
C ALA A 152 -6.00 -3.29 -6.41
N ALA A 153 -5.67 -2.00 -6.40
CA ALA A 153 -6.65 -0.93 -6.37
C ALA A 153 -7.57 -0.94 -7.59
N SER A 154 -7.01 -1.10 -8.78
CA SER A 154 -7.78 -1.19 -10.03
C SER A 154 -8.74 -2.39 -10.01
N ALA A 155 -8.28 -3.54 -9.55
CA ALA A 155 -9.12 -4.75 -9.48
C ALA A 155 -10.27 -4.60 -8.47
N VAL A 156 -10.03 -3.97 -7.33
CA VAL A 156 -11.06 -3.77 -6.29
C VAL A 156 -12.06 -2.68 -6.71
N ALA A 157 -11.58 -1.54 -7.21
CA ALA A 157 -12.46 -0.45 -7.66
C ALA A 157 -13.35 -0.87 -8.83
N SER A 158 -12.84 -1.72 -9.72
CA SER A 158 -13.61 -2.24 -10.86
C SER A 158 -14.49 -3.43 -10.50
N LYS A 159 -14.40 -3.92 -9.27
CA LYS A 159 -15.18 -5.09 -8.79
C LYS A 159 -14.84 -6.39 -9.50
N MET A 160 -13.59 -6.58 -9.83
CA MET A 160 -13.08 -7.90 -10.26
C MET A 160 -13.01 -8.85 -9.07
N VAL A 161 -12.62 -8.32 -7.91
CA VAL A 161 -12.54 -9.02 -6.62
C VAL A 161 -13.09 -8.11 -5.53
N PRO A 162 -13.55 -8.67 -4.39
CA PRO A 162 -14.10 -7.84 -3.32
C PRO A 162 -13.02 -7.08 -2.53
N LEU A 163 -11.82 -7.62 -2.47
CA LEU A 163 -10.64 -7.01 -1.88
C LEU A 163 -9.39 -7.63 -2.49
N ALA A 164 -8.26 -7.00 -2.32
CA ALA A 164 -6.99 -7.51 -2.85
C ALA A 164 -5.85 -7.25 -1.86
N ALA A 165 -4.95 -8.22 -1.75
CA ALA A 165 -3.74 -8.07 -0.95
C ALA A 165 -2.83 -7.00 -1.55
N ALA A 166 -2.17 -6.26 -0.67
CA ALA A 166 -1.35 -5.12 -1.04
C ALA A 166 -0.21 -4.95 -0.03
N SER A 167 0.74 -4.09 -0.32
CA SER A 167 1.81 -3.76 0.61
C SER A 167 2.12 -2.27 0.57
N ASP A 168 2.73 -1.75 1.64
CA ASP A 168 2.92 -0.31 1.85
C ASP A 168 4.26 -0.06 2.54
N GLY A 169 5.23 0.42 1.78
CA GLY A 169 6.54 0.80 2.30
C GLY A 169 6.73 2.31 2.41
N GLY A 170 5.95 3.07 1.68
CA GLY A 170 5.97 4.55 1.67
C GLY A 170 4.62 5.16 1.32
N GLY A 171 3.57 4.32 1.25
CA GLY A 171 2.23 4.73 0.88
C GLY A 171 1.55 3.79 -0.11
N SER A 172 2.16 2.66 -0.44
CA SER A 172 1.71 1.81 -1.56
C SER A 172 0.38 1.07 -1.34
N ILE A 173 -0.23 1.14 -0.19
CA ILE A 173 -1.65 0.80 0.04
C ILE A 173 -2.49 2.07 -0.06
N ARG A 174 -2.10 3.10 0.65
CA ARG A 174 -2.88 4.33 0.84
C ARG A 174 -2.94 5.19 -0.42
N ILE A 175 -1.84 5.30 -1.16
CA ILE A 175 -1.77 6.08 -2.40
C ILE A 175 -2.76 5.54 -3.44
N PRO A 176 -2.69 4.25 -3.85
CA PRO A 176 -3.66 3.74 -4.80
C PRO A 176 -5.09 3.74 -4.26
N ALA A 177 -5.30 3.54 -2.95
CA ALA A 177 -6.63 3.67 -2.36
C ALA A 177 -7.18 5.09 -2.52
N SER A 178 -6.36 6.13 -2.30
CA SER A 178 -6.73 7.52 -2.53
C SER A 178 -7.12 7.78 -3.99
N PHE A 179 -6.31 7.33 -4.93
CA PHE A 179 -6.51 7.57 -6.36
C PHE A 179 -7.71 6.82 -6.95
N THR A 180 -8.18 5.78 -6.30
CA THR A 180 -9.27 4.93 -6.84
C THR A 180 -10.53 4.93 -5.98
N GLY A 181 -10.59 5.76 -4.93
CA GLY A 181 -11.78 5.88 -4.09
C GLY A 181 -12.04 4.64 -3.24
N LEU A 182 -11.01 4.09 -2.62
CA LEU A 182 -11.07 2.89 -1.79
C LEU A 182 -10.53 3.14 -0.38
N ILE A 183 -10.69 2.14 0.48
CA ILE A 183 -10.13 2.15 1.84
C ILE A 183 -8.77 1.48 1.83
N GLY A 184 -7.77 2.19 2.35
CA GLY A 184 -6.41 1.67 2.48
C GLY A 184 -5.89 1.82 3.90
N LEU A 185 -5.84 0.72 4.66
CA LEU A 185 -5.23 0.69 5.98
C LEU A 185 -3.77 0.22 5.85
N LYS A 186 -2.84 1.03 6.34
CA LYS A 186 -1.47 0.62 6.63
C LYS A 186 -1.40 0.27 8.12
N PRO A 187 -1.24 -1.01 8.49
CA PRO A 187 -1.16 -1.41 9.90
C PRO A 187 0.09 -0.89 10.61
N THR A 188 0.09 -0.96 11.92
CA THR A 188 1.29 -0.74 12.75
C THR A 188 2.41 -1.69 12.35
N ARG A 189 3.66 -1.21 12.35
CA ARG A 189 4.84 -2.06 12.19
C ARG A 189 4.79 -3.24 13.16
N GLY A 190 4.93 -4.46 12.65
CA GLY A 190 4.90 -5.68 13.46
C GLY A 190 3.52 -6.28 13.66
N ARG A 191 2.44 -5.68 13.12
CA ARG A 191 1.07 -6.16 13.26
C ARG A 191 0.77 -7.38 12.38
N THR A 192 1.21 -7.36 11.13
CA THR A 192 0.87 -8.40 10.15
C THR A 192 2.07 -9.32 9.88
N PRO A 193 1.84 -10.55 9.41
CA PRO A 193 2.91 -11.51 9.23
C PRO A 193 4.01 -11.05 8.28
N VAL A 194 5.25 -11.41 8.60
CA VAL A 194 6.45 -11.23 7.78
C VAL A 194 7.19 -12.55 7.61
N GLY A 195 8.11 -12.61 6.67
CA GLY A 195 8.92 -13.81 6.41
C GLY A 195 8.13 -14.94 5.75
N PRO A 196 8.84 -16.05 5.40
CA PRO A 196 10.29 -16.23 5.53
C PRO A 196 11.12 -15.56 4.44
N SER A 197 10.52 -15.05 3.35
CA SER A 197 11.29 -14.43 2.25
C SER A 197 11.98 -13.14 2.69
N SER A 198 11.33 -12.34 3.53
CA SER A 198 11.92 -11.12 4.10
C SER A 198 11.33 -10.84 5.47
N TRP A 199 12.20 -10.73 6.48
CA TRP A 199 11.81 -10.44 7.88
C TRP A 199 11.87 -8.94 8.20
N ARG A 200 12.63 -8.16 7.41
CA ARG A 200 12.91 -6.74 7.66
C ARG A 200 12.66 -5.88 6.43
N GLY A 201 11.55 -6.03 5.74
CA GLY A 201 11.27 -5.21 4.56
C GLY A 201 11.49 -3.72 4.83
N TRP A 202 12.57 -3.14 4.26
CA TRP A 202 13.01 -1.77 4.50
C TRP A 202 13.06 -1.41 6.00
N GLN A 203 13.71 -2.27 6.79
CA GLN A 203 13.83 -2.11 8.24
C GLN A 203 12.47 -1.97 8.95
N GLY A 204 11.46 -2.69 8.46
CA GLY A 204 10.12 -2.68 9.01
C GLY A 204 9.23 -1.53 8.54
N ALA A 205 9.71 -0.66 7.67
CA ALA A 205 8.88 0.38 7.06
C ALA A 205 7.81 -0.23 6.14
N SER A 206 8.12 -1.33 5.45
CA SER A 206 7.19 -2.02 4.56
C SER A 206 6.34 -3.03 5.32
N VAL A 207 5.03 -2.96 5.11
CA VAL A 207 4.05 -3.87 5.72
C VAL A 207 3.08 -4.37 4.67
N SER A 208 2.55 -5.59 4.87
CA SER A 208 1.53 -6.19 3.99
C SER A 208 0.16 -6.10 4.65
N PHE A 209 -0.85 -5.77 3.84
CA PHE A 209 -2.25 -5.84 4.22
C PHE A 209 -3.13 -5.93 2.97
N ALA A 210 -4.15 -5.07 2.81
CA ALA A 210 -5.06 -5.14 1.68
C ALA A 210 -5.71 -3.78 1.38
N ILE A 211 -6.31 -3.69 0.20
CA ILE A 211 -7.20 -2.59 -0.21
C ILE A 211 -8.62 -3.15 -0.24
N THR A 212 -9.58 -2.42 0.33
CA THR A 212 -10.94 -2.88 0.57
C THR A 212 -11.98 -1.83 0.16
N ARG A 213 -13.25 -2.24 0.12
CA ARG A 213 -14.38 -1.34 -0.15
C ARG A 213 -15.23 -1.05 1.10
N SER A 214 -15.01 -1.75 2.20
CA SER A 214 -15.79 -1.54 3.43
C SER A 214 -14.92 -1.60 4.67
N ILE A 215 -15.34 -0.89 5.71
CA ILE A 215 -14.64 -0.91 7.00
C ILE A 215 -14.78 -2.28 7.67
N ARG A 216 -15.92 -2.95 7.55
CA ARG A 216 -16.08 -4.29 8.12
C ARG A 216 -15.14 -5.31 7.50
N ASP A 217 -14.89 -5.23 6.19
CA ASP A 217 -13.89 -6.07 5.53
C ASP A 217 -12.49 -5.80 6.09
N THR A 218 -12.13 -4.54 6.23
CA THR A 218 -10.84 -4.12 6.78
C THR A 218 -10.65 -4.65 8.20
N ALA A 219 -11.66 -4.49 9.03
CA ALA A 219 -11.63 -4.94 10.44
C ALA A 219 -11.54 -6.45 10.57
N SER A 220 -12.36 -7.18 9.82
CA SER A 220 -12.36 -8.65 9.84
C SER A 220 -11.06 -9.23 9.32
N LEU A 221 -10.50 -8.63 8.26
CA LEU A 221 -9.21 -9.07 7.73
C LEU A 221 -8.08 -8.82 8.75
N LEU A 222 -8.05 -7.65 9.37
CA LEU A 222 -7.04 -7.35 10.38
C LEU A 222 -7.10 -8.33 11.55
N ALA A 223 -8.31 -8.62 12.04
CA ALA A 223 -8.52 -9.61 13.11
C ALA A 223 -8.02 -11.00 12.71
N ALA A 224 -8.24 -11.39 11.45
CA ALA A 224 -7.88 -12.71 10.94
C ALA A 224 -6.38 -12.89 10.72
N VAL A 225 -5.64 -11.83 10.30
CA VAL A 225 -4.24 -11.96 9.90
C VAL A 225 -3.24 -11.39 10.90
N GLN A 226 -3.67 -10.59 11.88
CA GLN A 226 -2.74 -10.06 12.88
C GLN A 226 -2.03 -11.19 13.63
N THR A 227 -0.78 -10.96 14.01
CA THR A 227 0.05 -11.99 14.63
C THR A 227 1.14 -11.42 15.51
N VAL A 228 1.63 -12.26 16.43
CA VAL A 228 2.92 -12.06 17.09
C VAL A 228 3.81 -13.23 16.67
N GLN A 229 4.92 -12.92 16.02
CA GLN A 229 5.84 -13.92 15.49
C GLN A 229 7.17 -13.87 16.26
N PRO A 230 7.53 -14.92 17.05
CA PRO A 230 8.80 -14.91 17.81
C PRO A 230 10.04 -14.60 16.98
N PRO A 231 10.20 -15.13 15.74
CA PRO A 231 11.40 -14.80 14.95
C PRO A 231 11.40 -13.40 14.33
N ALA A 232 10.27 -12.71 14.31
CA ALA A 232 10.20 -11.39 13.67
C ALA A 232 10.93 -10.33 14.52
N PRO A 233 11.70 -9.43 13.87
CA PRO A 233 12.42 -8.38 14.58
C PRO A 233 11.50 -7.30 15.16
N PHE A 234 10.31 -7.12 14.56
CA PHE A 234 9.32 -6.15 15.02
C PHE A 234 8.04 -6.90 15.40
N GLN A 235 7.55 -6.62 16.59
CA GLN A 235 6.36 -7.27 17.13
C GLN A 235 5.44 -6.21 17.73
N THR A 236 4.12 -6.45 17.61
CA THR A 236 3.09 -5.59 18.18
C THR A 236 2.10 -6.49 18.91
N PRO A 237 1.73 -6.18 20.15
CA PRO A 237 0.75 -6.97 20.87
C PRO A 237 -0.55 -7.13 20.09
N LEU A 238 -1.18 -8.28 20.19
CA LEU A 238 -2.47 -8.52 19.52
C LEU A 238 -3.50 -7.48 19.98
N LEU A 239 -4.29 -7.03 19.02
CA LEU A 239 -5.33 -6.04 19.24
C LEU A 239 -6.70 -6.73 19.29
N SER A 240 -7.39 -6.58 20.41
CA SER A 240 -8.80 -6.96 20.53
C SER A 240 -9.63 -5.69 20.46
N PHE A 241 -10.63 -5.68 19.58
CA PHE A 241 -11.49 -4.51 19.41
C PHE A 241 -12.89 -4.92 18.93
N ASN A 242 -13.84 -4.02 19.17
CA ASN A 242 -15.20 -4.14 18.69
C ASN A 242 -15.59 -2.81 18.03
N LEU A 243 -15.98 -2.85 16.75
CA LEU A 243 -16.39 -1.65 16.00
C LEU A 243 -17.64 -0.98 16.57
N GLU A 244 -18.43 -1.70 17.37
CA GLU A 244 -19.62 -1.14 18.04
C GLU A 244 -19.28 -0.31 19.27
N ASP A 245 -18.06 -0.43 19.79
CA ASP A 245 -17.60 0.38 20.91
C ASP A 245 -17.47 1.85 20.49
N GLN A 246 -17.69 2.75 21.43
CA GLN A 246 -17.61 4.18 21.18
C GLN A 246 -16.18 4.62 20.85
N LEU A 247 -16.08 5.71 20.11
CA LEU A 247 -14.83 6.44 19.89
C LEU A 247 -14.25 6.90 21.24
N PRO A 248 -12.93 7.19 21.31
CA PRO A 248 -12.26 7.56 22.55
C PRO A 248 -12.86 8.86 23.12
N LYS A 249 -12.71 9.03 24.44
CA LYS A 249 -13.16 10.26 25.13
C LYS A 249 -12.42 11.49 24.62
N ASN A 250 -11.15 11.35 24.29
CA ASN A 250 -10.40 12.44 23.67
C ASN A 250 -10.88 12.63 22.21
N ARG A 251 -11.59 13.71 21.98
CA ARG A 251 -12.18 14.09 20.69
C ARG A 251 -11.38 15.16 19.97
N LYS A 252 -10.10 15.31 20.28
CA LYS A 252 -9.22 16.27 19.62
C LYS A 252 -8.59 15.66 18.38
N VAL A 253 -8.71 16.36 17.26
CA VAL A 253 -8.11 16.00 15.98
C VAL A 253 -7.26 17.16 15.49
N ALA A 254 -6.00 16.90 15.21
CA ALA A 254 -5.14 17.86 14.53
C ALA A 254 -5.20 17.60 13.02
N PHE A 255 -5.13 18.66 12.22
CA PHE A 255 -5.02 18.52 10.76
C PHE A 255 -4.00 19.49 10.19
N SER A 256 -3.42 19.12 9.04
CA SER A 256 -2.53 19.97 8.27
C SER A 256 -2.86 19.85 6.78
N LEU A 257 -2.72 20.98 6.09
CA LEU A 257 -2.83 21.08 4.63
C LEU A 257 -1.47 21.27 3.98
N ASN A 258 -0.40 21.28 4.77
CA ASN A 258 0.95 21.58 4.31
C ASN A 258 1.69 20.31 3.89
N SER A 259 2.31 20.33 2.70
CA SER A 259 3.22 19.27 2.31
C SER A 259 4.42 19.20 3.27
N PRO A 260 4.78 18.01 3.79
CA PRO A 260 5.96 17.87 4.65
C PRO A 260 7.30 18.24 3.97
N VAL A 261 7.30 18.38 2.65
CA VAL A 261 8.48 18.75 1.85
C VAL A 261 8.29 20.09 1.13
N GLN A 262 7.35 20.91 1.59
CA GLN A 262 7.06 22.26 1.09
C GLN A 262 6.69 22.32 -0.39
N THR A 263 6.05 21.26 -0.91
CA THR A 263 5.53 21.21 -2.27
C THR A 263 4.07 21.62 -2.31
N LYS A 264 3.56 21.87 -3.52
CA LYS A 264 2.18 22.30 -3.73
C LYS A 264 1.19 21.22 -3.36
N VAL A 265 0.13 21.61 -2.65
CA VAL A 265 -1.05 20.79 -2.36
C VAL A 265 -2.22 21.37 -3.17
N SER A 266 -2.90 20.50 -3.95
CA SER A 266 -4.01 20.94 -4.79
C SER A 266 -5.21 21.44 -3.99
N GLU A 267 -6.04 22.28 -4.61
CA GLU A 267 -7.31 22.71 -3.99
C GLU A 267 -8.22 21.50 -3.70
N ALA A 268 -8.24 20.51 -4.57
CA ALA A 268 -9.02 19.28 -4.34
C ALA A 268 -8.60 18.58 -3.05
N ALA A 269 -7.29 18.45 -2.81
CA ALA A 269 -6.76 17.83 -1.60
C ALA A 269 -7.11 18.65 -0.34
N LYS A 270 -6.99 19.96 -0.42
CA LYS A 270 -7.38 20.85 0.68
C LYS A 270 -8.88 20.74 0.98
N GLN A 271 -9.72 20.75 -0.05
CA GLN A 271 -11.17 20.64 0.10
C GLN A 271 -11.58 19.27 0.68
N ALA A 272 -10.90 18.20 0.31
CA ALA A 272 -11.16 16.88 0.89
C ALA A 272 -10.97 16.90 2.42
N VAL A 273 -9.86 17.47 2.89
CA VAL A 273 -9.58 17.60 4.33
C VAL A 273 -10.56 18.54 5.01
N LEU A 274 -10.83 19.71 4.45
CA LEU A 274 -11.74 20.69 5.06
C LEU A 274 -13.18 20.15 5.14
N SER A 275 -13.62 19.39 4.16
CA SER A 275 -14.90 18.69 4.18
C SER A 275 -14.96 17.67 5.32
N ALA A 276 -13.88 16.93 5.52
CA ALA A 276 -13.77 15.99 6.65
C ALA A 276 -13.76 16.71 7.99
N VAL A 277 -13.05 17.84 8.09
CA VAL A 277 -13.03 18.69 9.29
C VAL A 277 -14.44 19.17 9.65
N ASN A 278 -15.20 19.69 8.68
CA ASN A 278 -16.57 20.14 8.89
C ASN A 278 -17.47 19.02 9.43
N PHE A 279 -17.36 17.83 8.82
CA PHE A 279 -18.12 16.66 9.28
C PHE A 279 -17.74 16.30 10.73
N LEU A 280 -16.45 16.27 11.05
CA LEU A 280 -15.97 15.93 12.40
C LEU A 280 -16.45 16.93 13.45
N GLU A 281 -16.47 18.23 13.13
CA GLU A 281 -17.01 19.25 14.01
C GLU A 281 -18.51 19.02 14.29
N GLU A 282 -19.29 18.67 13.27
CA GLU A 282 -20.70 18.28 13.41
C GLU A 282 -20.87 17.06 14.32
N GLN A 283 -19.89 16.16 14.35
CA GLN A 283 -19.88 14.97 15.18
C GLN A 283 -19.32 15.21 16.59
N GLY A 284 -19.02 16.45 16.94
CA GLY A 284 -18.58 16.82 18.28
C GLY A 284 -17.07 16.72 18.51
N PHE A 285 -16.27 16.62 17.45
CA PHE A 285 -14.81 16.67 17.57
C PHE A 285 -14.32 18.11 17.68
N GLU A 286 -13.25 18.28 18.45
CA GLU A 286 -12.51 19.54 18.57
C GLU A 286 -11.33 19.50 17.59
N ILE A 287 -11.33 20.40 16.61
CA ILE A 287 -10.38 20.39 15.51
C ILE A 287 -9.39 21.53 15.65
N GLU A 288 -8.12 21.26 15.49
CA GLU A 288 -7.04 22.25 15.52
C GLU A 288 -6.14 22.10 14.29
N GLU A 289 -5.89 23.20 13.59
CA GLU A 289 -4.93 23.23 12.48
C GLU A 289 -3.52 23.32 13.04
N THR A 290 -2.85 22.18 13.16
CA THR A 290 -1.48 22.06 13.66
C THR A 290 -0.88 20.75 13.19
N GLU A 291 0.43 20.62 13.30
CA GLU A 291 1.15 19.44 12.84
C GLU A 291 2.29 19.11 13.80
N PRO A 292 2.76 17.85 13.85
CA PRO A 292 3.91 17.48 14.66
C PRO A 292 5.17 18.20 14.15
N LYS A 293 6.05 18.59 15.06
CA LYS A 293 7.31 19.27 14.71
C LYS A 293 8.34 18.27 14.21
N LEU A 294 8.25 17.93 12.95
CA LEU A 294 9.12 16.99 12.26
C LEU A 294 9.85 17.71 11.12
N ASP A 295 11.10 17.31 10.87
CA ASP A 295 11.82 17.69 9.65
C ASP A 295 11.41 16.76 8.51
N GLY A 296 10.36 17.15 7.77
CA GLY A 296 9.79 16.34 6.71
C GLY A 296 10.77 16.09 5.57
N THR A 297 11.61 17.06 5.23
CA THR A 297 12.64 16.90 4.19
C THR A 297 13.66 15.86 4.60
N GLN A 298 14.15 15.90 5.83
CA GLN A 298 15.11 14.90 6.32
C GLN A 298 14.49 13.52 6.36
N LEU A 299 13.23 13.37 6.78
CA LEU A 299 12.54 12.09 6.80
C LEU A 299 12.37 11.51 5.39
N ILE A 300 12.10 12.32 4.39
CA ILE A 300 12.02 11.86 3.00
C ILE A 300 13.41 11.44 2.48
N LYS A 301 14.47 12.17 2.82
CA LYS A 301 15.84 11.75 2.50
C LYS A 301 16.18 10.41 3.15
N ASP A 302 15.77 10.21 4.40
CA ASP A 302 15.92 8.96 5.12
C ASP A 302 15.13 7.84 4.43
N TYR A 303 13.92 8.12 3.98
CA TYR A 303 13.09 7.18 3.22
C TYR A 303 13.80 6.71 1.95
N TYR A 304 14.37 7.60 1.18
CA TYR A 304 15.14 7.21 -0.01
C TYR A 304 16.42 6.49 0.36
N LEU A 305 17.07 6.85 1.47
CA LEU A 305 18.30 6.19 1.90
C LEU A 305 18.06 4.72 2.26
N VAL A 306 16.98 4.40 2.97
CA VAL A 306 16.65 2.99 3.25
C VAL A 306 16.33 2.23 1.98
N ASN A 307 15.63 2.85 1.04
CA ASN A 307 15.40 2.28 -0.29
C ASN A 307 16.71 1.98 -0.99
N ASP A 308 17.62 2.93 -1.03
CA ASP A 308 18.91 2.80 -1.72
C ASP A 308 19.73 1.64 -1.14
N VAL A 309 19.90 1.60 0.17
CA VAL A 309 20.74 0.59 0.83
C VAL A 309 20.13 -0.80 0.73
N GLU A 310 18.84 -0.96 1.04
CA GLU A 310 18.17 -2.27 0.96
C GLU A 310 18.10 -2.77 -0.48
N SER A 311 17.99 -1.87 -1.43
CA SER A 311 18.01 -2.23 -2.87
C SER A 311 19.41 -2.62 -3.33
N ALA A 312 20.47 -2.01 -2.77
CA ALA A 312 21.85 -2.43 -3.06
C ALA A 312 22.11 -3.85 -2.53
N VAL A 313 21.56 -4.23 -1.38
CA VAL A 313 21.62 -5.60 -0.87
C VAL A 313 20.91 -6.56 -1.83
N MET A 314 19.70 -6.23 -2.25
CA MET A 314 18.93 -7.00 -3.22
C MET A 314 19.71 -7.18 -4.51
N PHE A 315 20.29 -6.12 -5.04
CA PHE A 315 21.11 -6.13 -6.26
C PHE A 315 22.30 -7.09 -6.12
N SER A 316 23.02 -7.02 -5.01
CA SER A 316 24.14 -7.93 -4.72
C SER A 316 23.70 -9.39 -4.67
N ASN A 317 22.55 -9.65 -4.02
CA ASN A 317 22.00 -11.00 -3.94
C ASN A 317 21.60 -11.54 -5.31
N ILE A 318 21.06 -10.69 -6.18
CA ILE A 318 20.72 -11.07 -7.56
C ILE A 318 21.99 -11.42 -8.35
N GLU A 319 23.03 -10.60 -8.25
CA GLU A 319 24.31 -10.89 -8.90
C GLU A 319 24.88 -12.23 -8.47
N ASN A 320 24.83 -12.52 -7.17
CA ASN A 320 25.31 -13.80 -6.63
C ASN A 320 24.48 -14.96 -7.15
N ALA A 321 23.16 -14.84 -7.20
CA ALA A 321 22.27 -15.90 -7.69
C ALA A 321 22.44 -16.16 -9.18
N LEU A 322 22.67 -15.12 -9.98
CA LEU A 322 22.86 -15.21 -11.42
C LEU A 322 24.31 -15.54 -11.82
N GLU A 323 25.25 -15.48 -10.87
CA GLU A 323 26.68 -15.67 -11.08
C GLU A 323 27.23 -14.75 -12.19
N ARG A 324 26.71 -13.52 -12.26
CA ARG A 324 27.19 -12.49 -13.19
C ARG A 324 26.92 -11.08 -12.65
N LYS A 325 27.64 -10.10 -13.17
CA LYS A 325 27.38 -8.70 -12.90
C LYS A 325 26.12 -8.24 -13.63
N LEU A 326 25.32 -7.43 -12.96
CA LEU A 326 24.17 -6.78 -13.57
C LEU A 326 24.62 -5.56 -14.36
N LYS A 327 23.87 -5.26 -15.42
CA LYS A 327 24.07 -4.12 -16.30
C LYS A 327 22.85 -3.21 -16.23
N ILE A 328 23.04 -1.97 -16.66
CA ILE A 328 21.99 -0.95 -16.66
C ILE A 328 20.71 -1.41 -17.40
N ASP A 329 20.86 -2.20 -18.47
CA ASP A 329 19.72 -2.68 -19.26
C ASP A 329 19.03 -3.92 -18.69
N ASP A 330 19.55 -4.50 -17.61
CA ASP A 330 18.91 -5.65 -16.92
C ASP A 330 17.65 -5.25 -16.18
N MET A 331 17.49 -3.97 -15.84
CA MET A 331 16.36 -3.44 -15.09
C MET A 331 15.98 -2.04 -15.58
N GLU A 332 14.89 -1.49 -15.07
CA GLU A 332 14.51 -0.13 -15.38
C GLU A 332 15.50 0.87 -14.78
N LEU A 333 15.62 2.02 -15.43
CA LEU A 333 16.63 3.02 -15.06
C LEU A 333 16.49 3.50 -13.61
N ILE A 334 15.26 3.69 -13.14
CA ILE A 334 14.99 4.04 -11.72
C ILE A 334 15.59 3.00 -10.79
N SER A 335 15.31 1.72 -11.03
CA SER A 335 15.81 0.60 -10.21
C SER A 335 17.33 0.54 -10.21
N TRP A 336 17.94 0.71 -11.39
CA TRP A 336 19.40 0.77 -11.51
C TRP A 336 19.99 1.88 -10.63
N CYS A 337 19.43 3.08 -10.71
CA CYS A 337 19.92 4.24 -9.95
C CYS A 337 19.78 4.03 -8.43
N ILE A 338 18.65 3.50 -7.98
CA ILE A 338 18.43 3.21 -6.55
C ILE A 338 19.48 2.21 -6.06
N CYS A 339 19.68 1.13 -6.79
CA CYS A 339 20.68 0.10 -6.42
C CYS A 339 22.11 0.67 -6.39
N GLN A 340 22.46 1.48 -7.39
CA GLN A 340 23.78 2.12 -7.44
C GLN A 340 24.00 3.12 -6.29
N ALA A 341 22.96 3.85 -5.91
CA ALA A 341 23.04 4.84 -4.84
C ALA A 341 23.32 4.23 -3.47
N GLY A 342 22.85 3.00 -3.22
CA GLY A 342 23.03 2.35 -1.93
C GLY A 342 24.37 1.65 -1.70
N MET A 343 25.15 1.42 -2.77
CA MET A 343 26.32 0.53 -2.70
C MET A 343 27.42 0.98 -1.75
N ASP A 344 27.67 2.27 -1.69
CA ASP A 344 28.79 2.85 -0.93
C ASP A 344 28.35 3.71 0.26
N VAL A 345 27.10 3.56 0.71
CA VAL A 345 26.60 4.25 1.89
C VAL A 345 27.29 3.68 3.12
N LYS A 346 27.81 4.56 3.99
CA LYS A 346 28.48 4.14 5.21
C LYS A 346 27.49 3.56 6.22
N ALA A 347 27.88 2.48 6.90
CA ALA A 347 27.08 1.88 7.96
C ALA A 347 26.71 2.89 9.05
N THR A 348 27.62 3.83 9.36
CA THR A 348 27.36 4.89 10.35
C THR A 348 26.24 5.83 9.92
N ASP A 349 26.15 6.17 8.63
CA ASP A 349 25.08 7.02 8.10
C ASP A 349 23.75 6.28 8.14
N TYR A 350 23.76 5.00 7.79
CA TYR A 350 22.57 4.15 7.83
C TYR A 350 22.05 3.96 9.27
N SER A 351 22.94 3.68 10.21
CA SER A 351 22.56 3.54 11.63
C SER A 351 21.98 4.85 12.19
N ARG A 352 22.59 5.99 11.84
CA ARG A 352 22.10 7.32 12.25
C ARG A 352 20.72 7.62 11.68
N MET A 353 20.46 7.22 10.44
CA MET A 353 19.14 7.32 9.80
C MET A 353 18.07 6.57 10.62
N LEU A 354 18.34 5.34 11.02
CA LEU A 354 17.40 4.55 11.85
C LEU A 354 17.14 5.21 13.21
N ALA A 355 18.18 5.77 13.85
CA ALA A 355 18.02 6.53 15.08
C ALA A 355 17.15 7.78 14.87
N ASN A 356 17.24 8.42 13.71
CA ASN A 356 16.39 9.55 13.37
C ASN A 356 14.91 9.14 13.23
N TRP A 357 14.62 7.96 12.71
CA TRP A 357 13.26 7.42 12.70
C TRP A 357 12.70 7.25 14.11
N ASP A 358 13.51 6.73 15.02
CA ASP A 358 13.10 6.52 16.41
C ASP A 358 12.79 7.87 17.10
N GLN A 359 13.61 8.89 16.84
CA GLN A 359 13.39 10.21 17.37
C GLN A 359 12.12 10.86 16.79
N ALA A 360 11.86 10.67 15.50
CA ALA A 360 10.62 11.12 14.88
C ALA A 360 9.40 10.41 15.47
N ALA A 361 9.50 9.11 15.69
CA ALA A 361 8.44 8.32 16.33
C ALA A 361 8.13 8.82 17.75
N PHE A 362 9.16 9.18 18.51
CA PHE A 362 9.01 9.77 19.83
C PHE A 362 8.24 11.10 19.78
N VAL A 363 8.60 11.99 18.86
CA VAL A 363 7.91 13.28 18.67
C VAL A 363 6.44 13.04 18.28
N MET A 364 6.19 12.11 17.36
CA MET A 364 4.83 11.78 16.92
C MET A 364 3.99 11.17 18.03
N ASP A 365 4.57 10.30 18.85
CA ASP A 365 3.85 9.69 19.97
C ASP A 365 3.41 10.74 20.99
N ALA A 366 4.29 11.69 21.33
CA ALA A 366 3.97 12.82 22.21
C ALA A 366 2.85 13.71 21.61
N PHE A 367 2.89 13.96 20.30
CA PHE A 367 1.85 14.71 19.59
C PHE A 367 0.50 13.98 19.69
N LEU A 368 0.49 12.66 19.50
CA LEU A 368 -0.72 11.84 19.55
C LEU A 368 -1.23 11.55 20.97
N GLU A 369 -0.51 11.95 22.02
CA GLU A 369 -1.06 12.03 23.37
C GLU A 369 -2.07 13.17 23.48
N LYS A 370 -1.81 14.30 22.83
CA LYS A 370 -2.68 15.47 22.83
C LYS A 370 -3.86 15.31 21.86
N TYR A 371 -3.60 14.75 20.69
CA TYR A 371 -4.60 14.55 19.63
C TYR A 371 -4.80 13.05 19.38
N SER A 372 -6.04 12.58 19.36
CA SER A 372 -6.32 11.16 19.07
C SER A 372 -6.00 10.79 17.62
N PHE A 373 -6.07 11.76 16.73
CA PHE A 373 -5.85 11.58 15.30
C PHE A 373 -5.10 12.76 14.70
N PHE A 374 -4.28 12.47 13.69
CA PHE A 374 -3.70 13.46 12.80
C PHE A 374 -4.24 13.27 11.39
N LEU A 375 -4.88 14.30 10.86
CA LEU A 375 -5.58 14.28 9.57
C LEU A 375 -4.79 15.10 8.53
N THR A 376 -4.55 14.51 7.37
CA THR A 376 -3.94 15.16 6.21
C THR A 376 -4.64 14.70 4.93
N PRO A 377 -4.40 15.33 3.77
CA PRO A 377 -4.68 14.62 2.52
C PRO A 377 -3.91 13.31 2.48
N THR A 378 -4.44 12.27 1.86
CA THR A 378 -3.63 11.07 1.59
C THR A 378 -2.62 11.37 0.49
N THR A 379 -3.07 12.04 -0.57
CA THR A 379 -2.25 12.47 -1.70
C THR A 379 -2.45 13.98 -1.92
N ALA A 380 -1.46 14.64 -2.50
CA ALA A 380 -1.51 16.10 -2.71
C ALA A 380 -2.35 16.50 -3.92
N GLN A 381 -2.77 15.54 -4.71
CA GLN A 381 -3.54 15.70 -5.94
C GLN A 381 -4.30 14.42 -6.26
N THR A 382 -5.19 14.48 -7.25
CA THR A 382 -5.82 13.28 -7.84
C THR A 382 -4.82 12.52 -8.72
N ALA A 383 -5.20 11.33 -9.19
CA ALA A 383 -4.33 10.47 -9.98
C ALA A 383 -3.71 11.19 -11.19
N PRO A 384 -2.43 10.93 -11.50
CA PRO A 384 -1.81 11.46 -12.72
C PRO A 384 -2.26 10.69 -13.95
N GLU A 385 -2.19 11.34 -15.11
CA GLU A 385 -2.45 10.69 -16.40
C GLU A 385 -1.38 9.64 -16.72
N VAL A 386 -1.78 8.58 -17.39
CA VAL A 386 -0.84 7.52 -17.85
C VAL A 386 0.20 8.09 -18.82
N SER A 387 -0.16 9.12 -19.59
CA SER A 387 0.77 9.80 -20.50
C SER A 387 1.77 10.71 -19.79
N HIS A 388 1.58 11.01 -18.50
CA HIS A 388 2.45 11.94 -17.77
C HIS A 388 3.81 11.31 -17.47
N GLN A 389 4.87 12.05 -17.79
CA GLN A 389 6.24 11.65 -17.50
C GLN A 389 6.83 12.53 -16.40
N PHE A 390 7.07 11.92 -15.23
CA PHE A 390 7.65 12.61 -14.08
C PHE A 390 9.15 12.94 -14.27
N ILE A 391 9.84 12.14 -15.07
CA ILE A 391 11.30 12.25 -15.30
C ILE A 391 11.54 12.66 -16.75
N ASN A 392 12.15 13.82 -16.97
CA ASN A 392 12.45 14.31 -18.31
C ASN A 392 13.75 13.71 -18.85
N GLU A 393 14.04 13.93 -20.15
CA GLU A 393 15.21 13.37 -20.81
C GLU A 393 16.55 13.91 -20.25
N SER A 394 16.59 15.18 -19.82
CA SER A 394 17.77 15.74 -19.17
C SER A 394 18.11 15.00 -17.88
N MET A 395 17.11 14.69 -17.07
CA MET A 395 17.29 13.91 -15.85
C MET A 395 17.68 12.46 -16.17
N ARG A 396 17.07 11.84 -17.18
CA ARG A 396 17.41 10.48 -17.62
C ARG A 396 18.87 10.37 -18.04
N ALA A 397 19.40 11.38 -18.74
CA ALA A 397 20.80 11.43 -19.12
C ALA A 397 21.73 11.42 -17.90
N LYS A 398 21.40 12.20 -16.86
CA LYS A 398 22.14 12.18 -15.59
C LYS A 398 22.05 10.80 -14.90
N MET A 399 20.87 10.21 -14.87
CA MET A 399 20.63 8.90 -14.26
C MET A 399 21.47 7.81 -14.91
N ARG A 400 21.61 7.81 -16.23
CA ARG A 400 22.43 6.82 -16.96
C ARG A 400 23.90 6.89 -16.57
N ARG A 401 24.35 8.02 -16.06
CA ARG A 401 25.75 8.27 -15.66
C ARG A 401 25.95 8.20 -14.15
N ILE A 402 25.00 7.65 -13.40
CA ILE A 402 25.05 7.62 -11.93
C ILE A 402 26.31 6.93 -11.40
N SER A 403 26.81 5.90 -12.11
CA SER A 403 28.00 5.17 -11.69
C SER A 403 29.28 6.02 -11.69
N GLU A 404 29.29 7.17 -12.37
CA GLU A 404 30.40 8.11 -12.38
C GLU A 404 30.41 9.05 -11.18
N LEU A 405 29.34 9.07 -10.40
CA LEU A 405 29.15 9.98 -9.27
C LEU A 405 29.67 9.39 -7.97
N SER A 406 29.99 10.26 -7.00
CA SER A 406 30.31 9.85 -5.63
C SER A 406 29.08 9.27 -4.94
N SER A 407 29.27 8.55 -3.83
CA SER A 407 28.17 7.98 -3.03
C SER A 407 27.15 9.04 -2.66
N ARG A 408 27.57 10.19 -2.17
CA ARG A 408 26.67 11.28 -1.80
C ARG A 408 25.92 11.86 -2.98
N GLU A 409 26.63 12.09 -4.09
CA GLU A 409 26.00 12.59 -5.32
C GLU A 409 24.95 11.63 -5.87
N ARG A 410 25.17 10.31 -5.72
CA ARG A 410 24.20 9.29 -6.12
C ARG A 410 22.93 9.35 -5.28
N THR A 411 23.04 9.43 -3.97
CA THR A 411 21.87 9.55 -3.08
C THR A 411 21.13 10.86 -3.30
N ASP A 412 21.85 11.95 -3.55
CA ASP A 412 21.26 13.25 -3.90
C ASP A 412 20.49 13.17 -5.23
N LEU A 413 21.03 12.46 -6.22
CA LEU A 413 20.37 12.30 -7.52
C LEU A 413 19.05 11.49 -7.39
N VAL A 414 19.02 10.46 -6.55
CA VAL A 414 17.78 9.70 -6.29
C VAL A 414 16.70 10.62 -5.72
N TYR A 415 17.05 11.43 -4.73
CA TYR A 415 16.13 12.42 -4.18
C TYR A 415 15.64 13.39 -5.26
N GLU A 416 16.55 13.90 -6.09
CA GLU A 416 16.24 14.85 -7.15
C GLU A 416 15.30 14.29 -8.20
N PHE A 417 15.54 13.07 -8.71
CA PHE A 417 14.69 12.55 -9.78
C PHE A 417 13.32 12.07 -9.28
N PHE A 418 13.18 11.74 -7.99
CA PHE A 418 11.89 11.40 -7.41
C PHE A 418 11.05 12.62 -7.02
N MET A 419 11.65 13.81 -6.91
CA MET A 419 10.94 14.99 -6.41
C MET A 419 9.65 15.30 -7.17
N PRO A 420 9.60 15.26 -8.51
CA PRO A 420 8.35 15.53 -9.23
C PRO A 420 7.21 14.56 -8.90
N SER A 421 7.50 13.26 -8.77
CA SER A 421 6.48 12.27 -8.39
C SER A 421 6.16 12.33 -6.89
N LEU A 422 7.16 12.60 -6.04
CA LEU A 422 6.97 12.78 -4.60
C LEU A 422 6.01 13.93 -4.30
N ALA A 423 6.06 15.01 -5.07
CA ALA A 423 5.18 16.16 -4.89
C ALA A 423 3.69 15.77 -4.97
N ALA A 424 3.35 14.72 -5.71
CA ALA A 424 1.98 14.20 -5.77
C ALA A 424 1.59 13.39 -4.51
N THR A 425 2.56 12.82 -3.81
CA THR A 425 2.32 11.88 -2.70
C THR A 425 3.27 12.07 -1.51
N PRO A 426 3.37 13.28 -0.93
CA PRO A 426 4.37 13.54 0.10
C PRO A 426 3.92 13.20 1.53
N PHE A 427 2.65 12.78 1.72
CA PHE A 427 2.04 12.67 3.06
C PHE A 427 2.15 11.29 3.71
N THR A 428 2.51 10.25 2.97
CA THR A 428 2.33 8.87 3.44
C THR A 428 3.56 8.26 4.10
N GLN A 429 4.76 8.66 3.69
CA GLN A 429 6.02 8.01 4.07
C GLN A 429 6.31 8.06 5.57
N GLN A 430 5.93 9.15 6.24
CA GLN A 430 6.22 9.33 7.66
C GLN A 430 5.64 8.20 8.53
N ALA A 431 4.43 7.76 8.27
CA ALA A 431 3.82 6.66 9.02
C ALA A 431 4.61 5.36 8.87
N ASN A 432 5.21 5.12 7.71
CA ASN A 432 6.08 3.96 7.50
C ASN A 432 7.34 4.05 8.36
N LEU A 433 8.01 5.19 8.33
CA LEU A 433 9.27 5.39 9.06
C LEU A 433 9.06 5.36 10.58
N MET A 434 7.99 5.99 11.06
CA MET A 434 7.66 6.03 12.49
C MET A 434 6.95 4.77 12.98
N GLY A 435 6.43 3.93 12.08
CA GLY A 435 5.74 2.68 12.43
C GLY A 435 4.27 2.84 12.83
N ASN A 436 3.69 4.04 12.68
CA ASN A 436 2.30 4.30 13.04
C ASN A 436 1.31 3.65 12.07
N PRO A 437 0.14 3.23 12.55
CA PRO A 437 -0.96 2.86 11.66
C PRO A 437 -1.53 4.13 11.03
N ALA A 438 -1.98 4.00 9.78
CA ALA A 438 -2.63 5.09 9.05
C ALA A 438 -3.68 4.51 8.10
N ILE A 439 -4.75 5.26 7.86
CA ILE A 439 -5.83 4.83 6.97
C ILE A 439 -6.16 5.94 5.98
N SER A 440 -6.35 5.56 4.71
CA SER A 440 -6.92 6.45 3.70
C SER A 440 -8.41 6.15 3.55
N LEU A 441 -9.24 7.19 3.62
CA LEU A 441 -10.70 7.08 3.49
C LEU A 441 -11.19 7.79 2.22
N PRO A 442 -12.12 7.17 1.46
CA PRO A 442 -12.56 7.68 0.15
C PRO A 442 -13.68 8.73 0.30
N VAL A 443 -13.36 9.92 0.77
CA VAL A 443 -14.37 10.93 1.18
C VAL A 443 -14.61 12.04 0.17
N HIS A 444 -13.88 12.09 -0.94
CA HIS A 444 -13.95 13.21 -1.87
C HIS A 444 -13.80 12.82 -3.33
N VAL A 445 -14.54 13.51 -4.20
CA VAL A 445 -14.37 13.47 -5.65
C VAL A 445 -14.11 14.90 -6.11
N ALA A 446 -13.02 15.10 -6.83
CA ALA A 446 -12.62 16.41 -7.34
C ALA A 446 -13.44 16.83 -8.56
N SER A 447 -13.31 18.10 -8.96
CA SER A 447 -14.01 18.65 -10.13
C SER A 447 -13.69 17.95 -11.44
N ASN A 448 -12.52 17.31 -11.54
CA ASN A 448 -12.14 16.51 -12.71
C ASN A 448 -12.76 15.10 -12.74
N GLY A 449 -13.62 14.78 -11.78
CA GLY A 449 -14.29 13.48 -11.69
C GLY A 449 -13.48 12.37 -11.05
N LEU A 450 -12.26 12.65 -10.58
CA LEU A 450 -11.41 11.65 -9.94
C LEU A 450 -11.48 11.74 -8.42
N PRO A 451 -11.39 10.60 -7.72
CA PRO A 451 -11.43 10.57 -6.27
C PRO A 451 -10.10 10.98 -5.63
N LEU A 452 -10.19 11.38 -4.38
CA LEU A 452 -9.04 11.69 -3.54
C LEU A 452 -9.38 11.40 -2.09
N GLY A 453 -8.49 10.67 -1.42
CA GLY A 453 -8.68 10.26 -0.03
C GLY A 453 -8.10 11.24 0.98
N VAL A 454 -8.58 11.12 2.21
CA VAL A 454 -7.96 11.76 3.38
C VAL A 454 -7.31 10.69 4.26
N GLN A 455 -6.23 11.06 4.94
CA GLN A 455 -5.46 10.16 5.77
C GLN A 455 -5.62 10.52 7.25
N PHE A 456 -5.93 9.49 8.06
CA PHE A 456 -5.87 9.58 9.51
C PHE A 456 -4.71 8.73 10.02
N VAL A 457 -3.90 9.31 10.91
CA VAL A 457 -2.81 8.63 11.60
C VAL A 457 -3.18 8.55 13.09
N ALA A 458 -2.91 7.41 13.72
CA ALA A 458 -3.13 7.19 15.15
C ALA A 458 -1.86 6.64 15.80
N LYS A 459 -1.88 6.49 17.12
CA LYS A 459 -0.78 5.89 17.88
C LYS A 459 -0.50 4.47 17.42
N LYS A 460 0.74 4.04 17.56
CA LYS A 460 1.12 2.64 17.31
C LYS A 460 0.21 1.69 18.09
N GLY A 461 -0.23 0.66 17.42
CA GLY A 461 -1.12 -0.36 18.00
C GLY A 461 -2.59 0.03 18.02
N ARG A 462 -2.97 1.21 17.55
CA ARG A 462 -4.35 1.71 17.67
C ARG A 462 -5.09 1.74 16.34
N GLU A 463 -4.98 0.68 15.58
CA GLU A 463 -5.79 0.50 14.36
C GLU A 463 -7.30 0.53 14.67
N ASP A 464 -7.70 0.13 15.87
CA ASP A 464 -9.10 0.20 16.33
C ASP A 464 -9.68 1.62 16.22
N LEU A 465 -8.88 2.65 16.57
CA LEU A 465 -9.30 4.04 16.45
C LEU A 465 -9.52 4.43 14.99
N LEU A 466 -8.63 4.00 14.11
CA LEU A 466 -8.73 4.29 12.66
C LEU A 466 -9.95 3.61 12.04
N LEU A 467 -10.23 2.38 12.44
CA LEU A 467 -11.39 1.63 11.96
C LEU A 467 -12.70 2.27 12.45
N LYS A 468 -12.76 2.70 13.69
CA LYS A 468 -13.92 3.40 14.25
C LYS A 468 -14.13 4.75 13.57
N MET A 469 -13.07 5.49 13.28
CA MET A 469 -13.13 6.73 12.51
C MET A 469 -13.68 6.47 11.11
N GLY A 470 -13.18 5.45 10.44
CA GLY A 470 -13.67 5.03 9.12
C GLY A 470 -15.15 4.65 9.16
N LYS A 471 -15.57 3.89 10.17
CA LYS A 471 -16.98 3.53 10.36
C LYS A 471 -17.86 4.76 10.54
N LEU A 472 -17.41 5.76 11.28
CA LEU A 472 -18.15 7.01 11.47
C LEU A 472 -18.45 7.69 10.13
N PHE A 473 -17.46 7.80 9.25
CA PHE A 473 -17.64 8.34 7.90
C PHE A 473 -18.55 7.45 7.05
N GLU A 474 -18.31 6.15 7.07
CA GLU A 474 -19.06 5.18 6.26
C GLU A 474 -20.56 5.17 6.60
N GLN A 475 -20.91 5.06 7.87
CA GLN A 475 -22.31 5.00 8.31
C GLN A 475 -23.07 6.30 8.13
N ASN A 476 -22.39 7.44 7.96
CA ASN A 476 -22.98 8.73 7.66
C ASN A 476 -22.97 9.04 6.14
N GLY A 477 -22.72 8.06 5.30
CA GLY A 477 -22.79 8.19 3.85
C GLY A 477 -21.71 9.09 3.24
N LYS A 478 -20.55 9.20 3.90
CA LYS A 478 -19.47 10.09 3.45
C LYS A 478 -18.49 9.46 2.46
N PHE A 479 -18.58 8.14 2.22
CA PHE A 479 -17.71 7.48 1.26
C PHE A 479 -18.20 7.66 -0.18
N ARG A 480 -17.24 7.85 -1.10
CA ARG A 480 -17.45 8.01 -2.54
C ARG A 480 -16.86 6.79 -3.27
N ILE A 481 -17.52 5.65 -3.15
CA ILE A 481 -17.12 4.39 -3.80
C ILE A 481 -18.05 4.16 -5.00
N ILE A 482 -17.50 3.78 -6.18
CA ILE A 482 -18.25 3.46 -7.39
C ILE A 482 -18.74 2.02 -7.39
#